data_4556c5589adcad42ae0e29de3c472a81
#
_entry.id   4556c5589adcad42ae0e29de3c472a81
#
_cell.length_a   1.000
_cell.length_b   1.000
_cell.length_c   1.000
_cell.angle_alpha   90.00
_cell.angle_beta   90.00
_cell.angle_gamma   90.00
#
_symmetry.space_group_name_H-M   'P 1'
#
loop_
_entity.id
_entity.type
_entity.pdbx_description
1 polymer ?
#
loop_
_entity_poly.entity_id
_entity_poly.type
_entity_poly.pdbx_seq_one_letter_code
_entity_poly.pdbx_strand_id
1 'polypeptide(L)'
;GLGRASASNSAYGTSTIQIDAAINSGNSGGGLFDMYGNVIGIIDYKLVSNTSASIDNIGFAITINEAKPVINDLMTKGYVTNRPGLGINGEEISEYSAYMQGLESGGVYVTYISKDMPVAKSGLKVGDIISKVNGTAVTSVTDIQNIIAELNIGDTVELTVYRADATGRYTTK
;
A
#
# COMPACT_ATOMS: atom_id res chain seq x y z
N GLY A 1 24.31 2.43 -0.25
CA GLY A 1 24.03 2.49 -1.68
C GLY A 1 22.86 3.45 -1.96
N LEU A 2 22.98 4.23 -3.03
CA LEU A 2 21.94 5.18 -3.44
C LEU A 2 21.07 4.58 -4.56
N GLY A 3 19.78 4.92 -4.59
CA GLY A 3 18.88 4.62 -5.71
C GLY A 3 18.53 3.14 -5.86
N ARG A 4 18.55 2.37 -4.80
CA ARG A 4 17.99 1.01 -4.84
C ARG A 4 16.47 1.10 -4.77
N ALA A 5 15.80 0.47 -5.73
CA ALA A 5 14.38 0.24 -5.62
C ALA A 5 14.14 -0.56 -4.35
N SER A 6 13.34 -0.02 -3.44
CA SER A 6 12.89 -0.74 -2.27
C SER A 6 12.08 -1.95 -2.72
N ALA A 7 12.36 -3.12 -2.14
CA ALA A 7 11.45 -4.26 -2.19
C ALA A 7 10.23 -4.04 -1.27
N SER A 8 10.07 -2.84 -0.68
CA SER A 8 8.82 -2.49 -0.03
C SER A 8 7.74 -2.36 -1.09
N ASN A 9 6.59 -2.95 -0.83
CA ASN A 9 5.38 -2.90 -1.65
C ASN A 9 4.79 -1.47 -1.73
N SER A 10 5.64 -0.45 -1.97
CA SER A 10 5.18 0.92 -2.18
C SER A 10 4.78 1.08 -3.64
N ALA A 11 3.51 1.21 -3.89
CA ALA A 11 2.93 1.53 -5.19
C ALA A 11 3.53 2.79 -5.86
N TYR A 12 4.33 3.54 -5.12
CA TYR A 12 4.90 4.82 -5.56
C TYR A 12 6.40 4.78 -5.86
N GLY A 13 7.01 3.59 -5.93
CA GLY A 13 8.40 3.42 -6.38
C GLY A 13 9.41 4.30 -5.64
N THR A 14 9.34 4.38 -4.31
CA THR A 14 10.15 5.29 -3.49
C THR A 14 11.64 4.99 -3.62
N SER A 15 12.44 5.98 -3.96
CA SER A 15 13.90 5.88 -3.93
C SER A 15 14.41 5.79 -2.49
N THR A 16 15.22 4.79 -2.20
CA THR A 16 15.75 4.57 -0.85
C THR A 16 17.28 4.64 -0.79
N ILE A 17 17.78 5.01 0.39
CA ILE A 17 19.19 4.93 0.76
C ILE A 17 19.35 3.65 1.59
N GLN A 18 20.18 2.74 1.10
CA GLN A 18 20.58 1.58 1.90
C GLN A 18 21.69 1.99 2.86
N ILE A 19 21.53 1.63 4.13
CA ILE A 19 22.47 1.90 5.21
C ILE A 19 22.85 0.59 5.93
N ASP A 20 24.01 0.58 6.55
CA ASP A 20 24.54 -0.51 7.38
C ASP A 20 24.38 -0.24 8.89
N ALA A 21 23.68 0.83 9.24
CA ALA A 21 23.34 1.13 10.63
C ALA A 21 22.28 0.15 11.17
N ALA A 22 22.40 -0.19 12.45
CA ALA A 22 21.44 -1.05 13.12
C ALA A 22 20.07 -0.37 13.22
N ILE A 23 19.09 -0.86 12.45
CA ILE A 23 17.70 -0.43 12.52
C ILE A 23 16.93 -1.38 13.42
N ASN A 24 16.33 -0.82 14.47
CA ASN A 24 15.51 -1.53 15.44
C ASN A 24 14.14 -0.87 15.57
N SER A 25 13.22 -1.54 16.27
CA SER A 25 11.94 -0.94 16.65
C SER A 25 12.19 0.33 17.45
N GLY A 26 11.57 1.44 16.99
CA GLY A 26 11.75 2.78 17.57
C GLY A 26 12.61 3.74 16.74
N ASN A 27 13.39 3.24 15.77
CA ASN A 27 14.16 4.10 14.86
C ASN A 27 13.33 4.56 13.65
N SER A 28 12.26 3.82 13.29
CA SER A 28 11.40 4.14 12.12
C SER A 28 10.74 5.50 12.30
N GLY A 29 10.77 6.32 11.25
CA GLY A 29 10.36 7.72 11.25
C GLY A 29 11.43 8.69 11.73
N GLY A 30 12.55 8.20 12.26
CA GLY A 30 13.71 9.03 12.64
C GLY A 30 14.45 9.58 11.43
N GLY A 31 15.15 10.71 11.60
CA GLY A 31 15.97 11.31 10.56
C GLY A 31 17.28 10.55 10.34
N LEU A 32 17.65 10.36 9.08
CA LEU A 32 18.99 9.98 8.68
C LEU A 32 19.78 11.26 8.37
N PHE A 33 20.89 11.45 9.04
CA PHE A 33 21.71 12.67 8.94
C PHE A 33 23.05 12.37 8.28
N ASP A 34 23.57 13.34 7.55
CA ASP A 34 24.97 13.35 7.13
C ASP A 34 25.89 13.85 8.24
N MET A 35 27.21 13.82 7.98
CA MET A 35 28.23 14.29 8.94
C MET A 35 28.18 15.79 9.20
N TYR A 36 27.41 16.55 8.42
CA TYR A 36 27.24 18.01 8.57
C TYR A 36 25.92 18.36 9.30
N GLY A 37 25.14 17.34 9.70
CA GLY A 37 23.86 17.54 10.38
C GLY A 37 22.67 17.78 9.45
N ASN A 38 22.81 17.60 8.13
CA ASN A 38 21.69 17.71 7.22
C ASN A 38 20.89 16.42 7.23
N VAL A 39 19.55 16.53 7.20
CA VAL A 39 18.64 15.38 7.02
C VAL A 39 18.73 14.94 5.56
N ILE A 40 19.19 13.72 5.31
CA ILE A 40 19.31 13.13 3.98
C ILE A 40 18.25 12.07 3.70
N GLY A 41 17.54 11.59 4.74
CA GLY A 41 16.47 10.63 4.60
C GLY A 41 15.68 10.45 5.88
N ILE A 42 14.62 9.63 5.79
CA ILE A 42 13.77 9.19 6.89
C ILE A 42 13.85 7.67 7.00
N ILE A 43 14.21 7.16 8.18
CA ILE A 43 14.35 5.72 8.42
C ILE A 43 12.99 5.05 8.26
N ASP A 44 12.90 4.05 7.38
CA ASP A 44 11.67 3.35 7.08
C ASP A 44 11.68 1.93 7.69
N TYR A 45 12.54 1.03 7.19
CA TYR A 45 12.55 -0.36 7.62
C TYR A 45 13.93 -1.01 7.52
N LYS A 46 14.07 -2.17 8.18
CA LYS A 46 15.18 -3.09 7.95
C LYS A 46 14.72 -4.32 7.13
N LEU A 47 15.61 -4.87 6.32
CA LEU A 47 15.37 -6.18 5.70
C LEU A 47 15.34 -7.26 6.80
N VAL A 48 14.18 -7.92 6.94
CA VAL A 48 14.05 -9.10 7.79
C VAL A 48 14.01 -10.31 6.86
N SER A 49 14.96 -11.23 7.01
CA SER A 49 14.92 -12.51 6.32
C SER A 49 13.94 -13.44 7.02
N ASN A 50 13.03 -14.05 6.26
CA ASN A 50 12.15 -15.11 6.75
C ASN A 50 12.87 -16.46 6.86
N THR A 51 14.16 -16.51 6.54
CA THR A 51 15.02 -17.68 6.74
C THR A 51 15.85 -17.51 8.01
N SER A 52 16.30 -18.59 8.61
CA SER A 52 17.02 -18.64 9.90
C SER A 52 18.34 -17.84 9.95
N ALA A 53 18.74 -17.18 8.87
CA ALA A 53 19.85 -16.25 8.85
C ALA A 53 19.28 -14.82 9.02
N SER A 54 19.47 -14.21 10.19
CA SER A 54 19.19 -12.80 10.38
C SER A 54 20.12 -11.99 9.47
N ILE A 55 19.54 -11.22 8.54
CA ILE A 55 20.28 -10.21 7.81
C ILE A 55 20.34 -9.00 8.75
N ASP A 56 21.33 -8.97 9.62
CA ASP A 56 21.60 -7.84 10.49
C ASP A 56 22.33 -6.75 9.67
N ASN A 57 22.05 -5.49 10.01
CA ASN A 57 22.72 -4.30 9.46
C ASN A 57 22.41 -3.98 7.98
N ILE A 58 21.21 -4.31 7.48
CA ILE A 58 20.71 -3.72 6.24
C ILE A 58 19.42 -2.98 6.55
N GLY A 59 19.52 -1.65 6.59
CA GLY A 59 18.41 -0.74 6.75
C GLY A 59 18.15 0.08 5.50
N PHE A 60 16.96 0.66 5.42
CA PHE A 60 16.55 1.54 4.34
C PHE A 60 15.94 2.82 4.90
N ALA A 61 16.30 3.93 4.27
CA ALA A 61 15.70 5.23 4.54
C ALA A 61 15.13 5.79 3.23
N ILE A 62 13.94 6.37 3.28
CA ILE A 62 13.35 7.13 2.19
C ILE A 62 14.21 8.37 2.00
N THR A 63 14.60 8.70 0.76
CA THR A 63 15.41 9.89 0.50
C THR A 63 14.65 11.16 0.88
N ILE A 64 15.35 12.17 1.38
CA ILE A 64 14.71 13.45 1.75
C ILE A 64 14.05 14.13 0.54
N ASN A 65 14.57 13.90 -0.67
CA ASN A 65 14.01 14.46 -1.89
C ASN A 65 12.61 13.89 -2.19
N GLU A 66 12.38 12.60 -1.90
CA GLU A 66 11.05 11.97 -1.99
C GLU A 66 10.11 12.42 -0.86
N ALA A 67 10.65 12.59 0.35
CA ALA A 67 9.86 12.98 1.50
C ALA A 67 9.44 14.46 1.47
N LYS A 68 10.27 15.35 0.93
CA LYS A 68 10.03 16.81 0.94
C LYS A 68 8.68 17.25 0.37
N PRO A 69 8.23 16.79 -0.81
CA PRO A 69 6.91 17.16 -1.33
C PRO A 69 5.78 16.73 -0.40
N VAL A 70 5.89 15.52 0.15
CA VAL A 70 4.90 14.96 1.09
C VAL A 70 4.86 15.78 2.39
N ILE A 71 6.01 16.08 2.96
CA ILE A 71 6.13 16.91 4.17
C ILE A 71 5.52 18.30 3.93
N ASN A 72 5.84 18.93 2.79
CA ASN A 72 5.31 20.24 2.45
C ASN A 72 3.79 20.23 2.33
N ASP A 73 3.22 19.21 1.67
CA ASP A 73 1.77 19.05 1.54
C ASP A 73 1.11 18.88 2.91
N LEU A 74 1.67 18.02 3.77
CA LEU A 74 1.15 17.80 5.12
C LEU A 74 1.21 19.07 5.98
N MET A 75 2.29 19.85 5.88
CA MET A 75 2.46 21.09 6.64
C MET A 75 1.53 22.21 6.15
N THR A 76 1.29 22.29 4.84
CA THR A 76 0.54 23.41 4.25
C THR A 76 -0.95 23.14 4.04
N LYS A 77 -1.31 21.86 3.79
CA LYS A 77 -2.67 21.44 3.43
C LYS A 77 -3.28 20.45 4.41
N GLY A 78 -2.46 19.79 5.25
CA GLY A 78 -2.91 18.75 6.15
C GLY A 78 -3.13 17.37 5.47
N TYR A 79 -2.93 17.27 4.17
CA TYR A 79 -3.04 16.02 3.40
C TYR A 79 -2.07 16.02 2.23
N VAL A 80 -1.74 14.83 1.70
CA VAL A 80 -0.83 14.66 0.56
C VAL A 80 -1.61 14.79 -0.74
N THR A 81 -1.19 15.71 -1.62
CA THR A 81 -1.77 15.89 -2.95
C THR A 81 -1.15 14.95 -3.98
N ASN A 82 -1.85 14.76 -5.12
CA ASN A 82 -1.38 13.95 -6.25
C ASN A 82 -1.08 12.48 -5.92
N ARG A 83 -1.75 11.94 -4.90
CA ARG A 83 -1.76 10.51 -4.59
C ARG A 83 -3.19 10.01 -4.67
N PRO A 84 -3.64 9.51 -5.83
CA PRO A 84 -4.94 8.91 -5.94
C PRO A 84 -5.02 7.71 -4.99
N GLY A 85 -6.16 7.54 -4.34
CA GLY A 85 -6.38 6.45 -3.40
C GLY A 85 -7.84 6.04 -3.39
N LEU A 86 -8.11 4.74 -3.28
CA LEU A 86 -9.49 4.23 -3.23
C LEU A 86 -10.16 4.50 -1.88
N GLY A 87 -9.37 4.59 -0.81
CA GLY A 87 -9.90 4.83 0.55
C GLY A 87 -10.49 3.58 1.20
N ILE A 88 -9.87 2.43 1.00
CA ILE A 88 -10.25 1.17 1.62
C ILE A 88 -9.07 0.56 2.40
N ASN A 89 -9.38 -0.29 3.40
CA ASN A 89 -8.47 -1.31 3.90
C ASN A 89 -9.03 -2.68 3.55
N GLY A 90 -8.15 -3.66 3.42
CA GLY A 90 -8.56 -5.01 3.06
C GLY A 90 -7.51 -6.05 3.42
N GLU A 91 -7.94 -7.30 3.39
CA GLU A 91 -7.11 -8.49 3.61
C GLU A 91 -7.11 -9.36 2.34
N GLU A 92 -5.98 -10.00 2.08
CA GLU A 92 -5.84 -10.87 0.92
C GLU A 92 -6.61 -12.17 1.10
N ILE A 93 -7.42 -12.53 0.12
CA ILE A 93 -8.06 -13.85 0.01
C ILE A 93 -7.29 -14.65 -1.03
N SER A 94 -6.61 -15.70 -0.56
CA SER A 94 -5.85 -16.57 -1.45
C SER A 94 -6.75 -17.33 -2.43
N GLU A 95 -6.19 -17.75 -3.57
CA GLU A 95 -6.89 -18.60 -4.54
C GLU A 95 -7.51 -19.86 -3.90
N TYR A 96 -6.76 -20.49 -2.98
CA TYR A 96 -7.26 -21.66 -2.25
C TYR A 96 -8.48 -21.32 -1.39
N SER A 97 -8.43 -20.22 -0.63
CA SER A 97 -9.55 -19.78 0.21
C SER A 97 -10.76 -19.38 -0.63
N ALA A 98 -10.52 -18.74 -1.78
CA ALA A 98 -11.57 -18.39 -2.74
C ALA A 98 -12.25 -19.65 -3.31
N TYR A 99 -11.46 -20.62 -3.76
CA TYR A 99 -11.97 -21.89 -4.26
C TYR A 99 -12.86 -22.62 -3.24
N MET A 100 -12.43 -22.65 -1.97
CA MET A 100 -13.21 -23.27 -0.89
C MET A 100 -14.55 -22.54 -0.61
N GLN A 101 -14.67 -21.28 -1.01
CA GLN A 101 -15.89 -20.48 -0.89
C GLN A 101 -16.70 -20.43 -2.20
N GLY A 102 -16.28 -21.19 -3.21
CA GLY A 102 -16.96 -21.26 -4.52
C GLY A 102 -16.79 -19.99 -5.38
N LEU A 103 -15.72 -19.24 -5.14
CA LEU A 103 -15.34 -18.07 -5.94
C LEU A 103 -14.45 -18.49 -7.12
N GLU A 104 -14.49 -17.71 -8.20
CA GLU A 104 -13.68 -17.97 -9.40
C GLU A 104 -12.20 -17.60 -9.23
N SER A 105 -11.91 -16.65 -8.33
CA SER A 105 -10.55 -16.17 -8.06
C SER A 105 -10.43 -15.62 -6.65
N GLY A 106 -9.21 -15.47 -6.16
CA GLY A 106 -8.88 -14.69 -4.97
C GLY A 106 -9.20 -13.21 -5.15
N GLY A 107 -8.79 -12.41 -4.20
CA GLY A 107 -9.05 -10.97 -4.22
C GLY A 107 -8.76 -10.30 -2.89
N VAL A 108 -9.28 -9.10 -2.72
CA VAL A 108 -9.12 -8.29 -1.52
C VAL A 108 -10.44 -8.16 -0.78
N TYR A 109 -10.53 -8.79 0.40
CA TYR A 109 -11.68 -8.66 1.29
C TYR A 109 -11.67 -7.29 1.97
N VAL A 110 -12.71 -6.51 1.75
CA VAL A 110 -12.83 -5.13 2.25
C VAL A 110 -13.17 -5.15 3.75
N THR A 111 -12.25 -4.67 4.57
CA THR A 111 -12.42 -4.59 6.04
C THR A 111 -12.84 -3.19 6.50
N TYR A 112 -12.51 -2.15 5.72
CA TYR A 112 -12.84 -0.77 6.04
C TYR A 112 -13.02 0.07 4.77
N ILE A 113 -13.94 1.04 4.84
CA ILE A 113 -14.20 2.04 3.79
C ILE A 113 -14.18 3.42 4.44
N SER A 114 -13.34 4.32 3.93
CA SER A 114 -13.27 5.72 4.37
C SER A 114 -14.52 6.48 3.96
N LYS A 115 -15.18 7.10 4.94
CA LYS A 115 -16.41 7.87 4.73
C LYS A 115 -16.19 9.16 3.94
N ASP A 116 -14.98 9.68 3.98
CA ASP A 116 -14.59 10.95 3.37
C ASP A 116 -14.10 10.80 1.91
N MET A 117 -14.00 9.56 1.43
CA MET A 117 -13.54 9.25 0.08
C MET A 117 -14.71 8.90 -0.86
N PRO A 118 -14.57 9.14 -2.17
CA PRO A 118 -15.63 8.87 -3.15
C PRO A 118 -16.16 7.44 -3.12
N VAL A 119 -15.32 6.47 -2.77
CA VAL A 119 -15.70 5.06 -2.64
C VAL A 119 -16.87 4.81 -1.68
N ALA A 120 -17.05 5.65 -0.67
CA ALA A 120 -18.19 5.55 0.24
C ALA A 120 -19.57 5.71 -0.46
N LYS A 121 -19.58 6.32 -1.65
CA LYS A 121 -20.77 6.55 -2.47
C LYS A 121 -20.87 5.56 -3.66
N SER A 122 -19.91 4.69 -3.85
CA SER A 122 -19.86 3.76 -5.00
C SER A 122 -20.80 2.56 -4.86
N GLY A 123 -21.31 2.31 -3.64
CA GLY A 123 -22.06 1.10 -3.35
C GLY A 123 -21.19 -0.08 -2.89
N LEU A 124 -19.86 0.06 -2.84
CA LEU A 124 -18.96 -0.90 -2.20
C LEU A 124 -19.28 -1.02 -0.71
N LYS A 125 -19.19 -2.22 -0.16
CA LYS A 125 -19.49 -2.50 1.25
C LYS A 125 -18.33 -3.23 1.92
N VAL A 126 -18.19 -3.02 3.21
CA VAL A 126 -17.37 -3.91 4.05
C VAL A 126 -17.93 -5.32 3.94
N GLY A 127 -17.05 -6.29 3.72
CA GLY A 127 -17.42 -7.69 3.44
C GLY A 127 -17.46 -8.06 1.96
N ASP A 128 -17.36 -7.09 1.04
CA ASP A 128 -17.13 -7.40 -0.38
C ASP A 128 -15.70 -7.91 -0.60
N ILE A 129 -15.50 -8.72 -1.63
CA ILE A 129 -14.17 -9.15 -2.08
C ILE A 129 -13.94 -8.53 -3.46
N ILE A 130 -12.98 -7.62 -3.58
CA ILE A 130 -12.59 -7.00 -4.86
C ILE A 130 -11.73 -8.00 -5.60
N SER A 131 -12.19 -8.46 -6.77
CA SER A 131 -11.48 -9.41 -7.63
C SER A 131 -10.82 -8.74 -8.84
N LYS A 132 -11.36 -7.59 -9.31
CA LYS A 132 -10.77 -6.83 -10.42
C LYS A 132 -10.91 -5.33 -10.20
N VAL A 133 -9.94 -4.58 -10.74
CA VAL A 133 -9.96 -3.12 -10.84
C VAL A 133 -9.73 -2.76 -12.31
N ASN A 134 -10.65 -2.03 -12.94
CA ASN A 134 -10.62 -1.71 -14.38
C ASN A 134 -10.39 -2.95 -15.27
N GLY A 135 -11.02 -4.08 -14.91
CA GLY A 135 -10.88 -5.36 -15.62
C GLY A 135 -9.61 -6.14 -15.31
N THR A 136 -8.62 -5.55 -14.64
CA THR A 136 -7.38 -6.21 -14.22
C THR A 136 -7.59 -6.97 -12.90
N ALA A 137 -7.25 -8.25 -12.87
CA ALA A 137 -7.35 -9.07 -11.67
C ALA A 137 -6.42 -8.56 -10.56
N VAL A 138 -6.90 -8.56 -9.33
CA VAL A 138 -6.15 -8.13 -8.14
C VAL A 138 -6.23 -9.19 -7.05
N THR A 139 -5.12 -9.45 -6.38
CA THR A 139 -5.02 -10.42 -5.28
C THR A 139 -4.57 -9.77 -3.98
N SER A 140 -3.99 -8.57 -4.06
CA SER A 140 -3.48 -7.84 -2.91
C SER A 140 -3.94 -6.37 -2.90
N VAL A 141 -3.88 -5.73 -1.74
CA VAL A 141 -4.09 -4.28 -1.63
C VAL A 141 -3.06 -3.52 -2.46
N THR A 142 -1.84 -4.06 -2.57
CA THR A 142 -0.77 -3.48 -3.38
C THR A 142 -1.12 -3.47 -4.88
N ASP A 143 -1.74 -4.54 -5.40
CA ASP A 143 -2.19 -4.55 -6.82
C ASP A 143 -3.19 -3.43 -7.07
N ILE A 144 -4.16 -3.24 -6.17
CA ILE A 144 -5.12 -2.14 -6.25
C ILE A 144 -4.40 -0.79 -6.23
N GLN A 145 -3.45 -0.61 -5.32
CA GLN A 145 -2.68 0.64 -5.21
C GLN A 145 -1.87 0.92 -6.48
N ASN A 146 -1.24 -0.09 -7.07
CA ASN A 146 -0.45 0.05 -8.30
C ASN A 146 -1.34 0.52 -9.47
N ILE A 147 -2.51 -0.10 -9.65
CA ILE A 147 -3.44 0.30 -10.71
C ILE A 147 -3.93 1.74 -10.48
N ILE A 148 -4.28 2.09 -9.25
CA ILE A 148 -4.79 3.43 -8.93
C ILE A 148 -3.69 4.49 -9.04
N ALA A 149 -2.43 4.17 -8.74
CA ALA A 149 -1.32 5.11 -8.85
C ALA A 149 -1.07 5.59 -10.28
N GLU A 150 -1.49 4.83 -11.31
CA GLU A 150 -1.40 5.19 -12.71
C GLU A 150 -2.52 6.15 -13.17
N LEU A 151 -3.54 6.37 -12.34
CA LEU A 151 -4.70 7.20 -12.66
C LEU A 151 -4.50 8.65 -12.18
N ASN A 152 -5.32 9.54 -12.72
CA ASN A 152 -5.39 10.93 -12.24
C ASN A 152 -6.50 11.09 -11.22
N ILE A 153 -6.37 12.11 -10.36
CA ILE A 153 -7.43 12.49 -9.44
C ILE A 153 -8.65 12.94 -10.26
N GLY A 154 -9.80 12.28 -10.03
CA GLY A 154 -11.03 12.51 -10.75
C GLY A 154 -11.37 11.44 -11.79
N ASP A 155 -10.43 10.54 -12.10
CA ASP A 155 -10.72 9.39 -12.96
C ASP A 155 -11.70 8.43 -12.29
N THR A 156 -12.50 7.76 -13.11
CA THR A 156 -13.44 6.74 -12.64
C THR A 156 -12.76 5.38 -12.58
N VAL A 157 -13.01 4.65 -11.51
CA VAL A 157 -12.50 3.29 -11.29
C VAL A 157 -13.68 2.32 -11.28
N GLU A 158 -13.60 1.28 -12.11
CA GLU A 158 -14.55 0.17 -12.10
C GLU A 158 -14.04 -0.95 -11.19
N LEU A 159 -14.88 -1.41 -10.27
CA LEU A 159 -14.57 -2.51 -9.36
C LEU A 159 -15.47 -3.70 -9.67
N THR A 160 -14.89 -4.87 -9.91
CA THR A 160 -15.62 -6.14 -9.91
C THR A 160 -15.49 -6.77 -8.55
N VAL A 161 -16.59 -7.04 -7.88
CA VAL A 161 -16.59 -7.57 -6.52
C VAL A 161 -17.44 -8.83 -6.40
N TYR A 162 -17.07 -9.70 -5.48
CA TYR A 162 -17.97 -10.73 -4.97
C TYR A 162 -18.64 -10.20 -3.70
N ARG A 163 -19.95 -10.39 -3.63
CA ARG A 163 -20.75 -10.02 -2.44
C ARG A 163 -21.56 -11.19 -1.95
N ALA A 164 -21.47 -11.47 -0.65
CA ALA A 164 -22.29 -12.49 -0.02
C ALA A 164 -23.76 -12.05 0.06
N ASP A 165 -24.67 -12.94 -0.25
CA ASP A 165 -26.10 -12.78 0.00
C ASP A 165 -26.47 -13.12 1.46
N ALA A 166 -27.75 -13.07 1.80
CA ALA A 166 -28.23 -13.41 3.15
C ALA A 166 -27.98 -14.86 3.56
N THR A 167 -27.67 -15.75 2.62
CA THR A 167 -27.32 -17.16 2.88
C THR A 167 -25.82 -17.39 2.98
N GLY A 168 -25.01 -16.34 2.79
CA GLY A 168 -23.55 -16.41 2.76
C GLY A 168 -22.96 -16.83 1.42
N ARG A 169 -23.78 -16.98 0.37
CA ARG A 169 -23.30 -17.30 -0.98
C ARG A 169 -22.85 -16.03 -1.68
N TYR A 170 -21.64 -16.07 -2.23
CA TYR A 170 -21.10 -14.95 -3.01
C TYR A 170 -21.64 -14.92 -4.44
N THR A 171 -21.90 -13.70 -4.93
CA THR A 171 -22.27 -13.40 -6.31
C THR A 171 -21.45 -12.23 -6.81
N THR A 172 -21.10 -12.23 -8.11
CA THR A 172 -20.40 -11.11 -8.77
C THR A 172 -21.32 -9.89 -8.89
N LYS A 173 -20.75 -8.72 -8.61
CA LYS A 173 -21.41 -7.39 -8.74
C LYS A 173 -20.52 -6.45 -9.51
#